data_0ff4890ae3c0c6f8bed5a26939e729f4
#
_entry.id   0ff4890ae3c0c6f8bed5a26939e729f4
#
_cell.length_a   1.000
_cell.length_b   1.000
_cell.length_c   1.000
_cell.angle_alpha   90.00
_cell.angle_beta   90.00
_cell.angle_gamma   90.00
#
_symmetry.space_group_name_H-M   'P 1'
#
loop_
_entity.id
_entity.type
_entity.pdbx_description
1 polymer ?
#
loop_
_entity_poly.entity_id
_entity_poly.type
_entity_poly.pdbx_seq_one_letter_code
_entity_poly.pdbx_strand_id
1 'polypeptide(L)'
;MSSQQSIYKNIFVLPPSHFLIYKNGNLEIKSYYNLEKKEIKIDENIAVEQLKELTHQSVEKQLVADVPVGVFLSGGLDSGTMVALSSQYSPNITTLGFAYEGDWNEMPQARQIA
;
A
#
# COMPACT_ATOMS: atom_id res chain seq x y z
N MET A 1 -3.57 10.33 -19.04
CA MET A 1 -2.19 9.96 -19.47
C MET A 1 -2.19 8.47 -19.73
N SER A 2 -1.55 8.00 -20.82
CA SER A 2 -1.33 6.56 -20.97
C SER A 2 -0.37 6.13 -19.85
N SER A 3 -0.62 4.96 -19.26
CA SER A 3 0.12 4.43 -18.10
C SER A 3 1.63 4.20 -18.36
N GLN A 4 2.10 4.46 -19.57
CA GLN A 4 3.49 4.24 -20.00
C GLN A 4 4.30 5.52 -20.25
N GLN A 5 3.67 6.70 -20.17
CA GLN A 5 4.35 7.98 -20.39
C GLN A 5 4.80 8.59 -19.07
N SER A 6 6.07 9.01 -19.02
CA SER A 6 6.57 9.85 -17.92
C SER A 6 6.42 11.34 -18.25
N ILE A 7 6.74 12.21 -17.30
CA ILE A 7 6.81 13.66 -17.52
C ILE A 7 8.03 14.07 -18.37
N TYR A 8 8.95 13.16 -18.61
CA TYR A 8 10.18 13.43 -19.38
C TYR A 8 10.07 12.85 -20.78
N LYS A 9 10.55 13.59 -21.77
CA LYS A 9 10.64 13.13 -23.16
C LYS A 9 11.56 11.91 -23.28
N ASN A 10 11.11 10.87 -23.98
CA ASN A 10 11.85 9.62 -24.22
C ASN A 10 12.16 8.79 -22.96
N ILE A 11 11.54 9.09 -21.84
CA ILE A 11 11.58 8.26 -20.64
C ILE A 11 10.18 7.66 -20.45
N PHE A 12 10.12 6.35 -20.34
CA PHE A 12 8.85 5.60 -20.23
C PHE A 12 8.77 4.92 -18.87
N VAL A 13 7.57 4.76 -18.39
CA VAL A 13 7.29 4.01 -17.16
C VAL A 13 7.07 2.54 -17.54
N LEU A 14 7.74 1.64 -16.86
CA LEU A 14 7.46 0.22 -17.01
C LEU A 14 6.03 -0.07 -16.56
N PRO A 15 5.20 -0.77 -17.36
CA PRO A 15 3.82 -1.05 -16.96
C PRO A 15 3.75 -1.82 -15.65
N PRO A 16 2.70 -1.60 -14.81
CA PRO A 16 2.50 -2.41 -13.61
C PRO A 16 2.51 -3.90 -13.94
N SER A 17 2.97 -4.73 -12.99
CA SER A 17 3.03 -6.18 -13.14
C SER A 17 3.92 -6.68 -14.29
N HIS A 18 4.88 -5.88 -14.73
CA HIS A 18 5.84 -6.25 -15.74
C HIS A 18 7.28 -6.16 -15.21
N PHE A 19 8.13 -6.96 -15.78
CA PHE A 19 9.58 -6.82 -15.64
C PHE A 19 10.24 -6.65 -17.01
N LEU A 20 11.42 -6.06 -16.99
CA LEU A 20 12.20 -5.75 -18.18
C LEU A 20 13.52 -6.52 -18.12
N ILE A 21 13.86 -7.17 -19.23
CA ILE A 21 15.15 -7.83 -19.42
C ILE A 21 15.88 -7.08 -20.54
N TYR A 22 17.12 -6.66 -20.26
CA TYR A 22 18.02 -6.13 -21.27
C TYR A 22 19.24 -7.04 -21.39
N LYS A 23 19.42 -7.63 -22.59
CA LYS A 23 20.53 -8.53 -22.84
C LYS A 23 21.01 -8.38 -24.30
N ASN A 24 22.31 -8.21 -24.50
CA ASN A 24 22.95 -8.14 -25.82
C ASN A 24 22.26 -7.12 -26.77
N GLY A 25 21.90 -5.95 -26.29
CA GLY A 25 21.25 -4.91 -27.08
C GLY A 25 19.74 -5.11 -27.28
N ASN A 26 19.16 -6.23 -26.87
CA ASN A 26 17.74 -6.52 -26.97
C ASN A 26 17.02 -6.23 -25.64
N LEU A 27 15.86 -5.62 -25.77
CA LEU A 27 14.98 -5.28 -24.64
C LEU A 27 13.71 -6.10 -24.75
N GLU A 28 13.34 -6.79 -23.67
CA GLU A 28 12.12 -7.60 -23.57
C GLU A 28 11.34 -7.19 -22.33
N ILE A 29 10.04 -6.94 -22.51
CA ILE A 29 9.12 -6.62 -21.41
C ILE A 29 8.12 -7.75 -21.28
N LYS A 30 8.00 -8.33 -20.08
CA LYS A 30 7.12 -9.45 -19.76
C LYS A 30 6.21 -9.14 -18.58
N SER A 31 4.95 -9.55 -18.70
CA SER A 31 4.02 -9.53 -17.55
C SER A 31 4.29 -10.75 -16.65
N TYR A 32 4.36 -10.52 -15.34
CA TYR A 32 4.45 -11.59 -14.33
C TYR A 32 3.14 -11.78 -13.57
N TYR A 33 2.20 -10.84 -13.71
CA TYR A 33 0.93 -10.90 -13.01
C TYR A 33 -0.17 -10.22 -13.82
N ASN A 34 -1.33 -10.85 -13.88
CA ASN A 34 -2.55 -10.26 -14.42
C ASN A 34 -3.64 -10.33 -13.36
N LEU A 35 -4.25 -9.19 -13.03
CA LEU A 35 -5.39 -9.16 -12.13
C LEU A 35 -6.63 -9.72 -12.82
N GLU A 36 -6.98 -10.95 -12.48
CA GLU A 36 -8.24 -11.54 -12.92
C GLU A 36 -9.37 -11.08 -11.99
N LYS A 37 -10.34 -10.36 -12.54
CA LYS A 37 -11.56 -10.05 -11.81
C LYS A 37 -12.49 -11.26 -11.88
N LYS A 38 -12.63 -11.96 -10.78
CA LYS A 38 -13.63 -13.05 -10.62
C LYS A 38 -14.70 -12.56 -9.67
N GLU A 39 -15.94 -12.55 -10.12
CA GLU A 39 -17.07 -12.38 -9.23
C GLU A 39 -17.27 -13.68 -8.47
N ILE A 40 -17.22 -13.60 -7.16
CA ILE A 40 -17.52 -14.71 -6.26
C ILE A 40 -18.77 -14.36 -5.46
N LYS A 41 -19.70 -15.31 -5.36
CA LYS A 41 -20.81 -15.20 -4.43
C LYS A 41 -20.35 -15.73 -3.09
N ILE A 42 -20.22 -14.86 -2.11
CA ILE A 42 -19.77 -15.18 -0.77
C ILE A 42 -20.72 -14.53 0.24
N ASP A 43 -20.97 -15.19 1.35
CA ASP A 43 -21.70 -14.61 2.49
C ASP A 43 -20.90 -13.43 3.08
N GLU A 44 -21.62 -12.37 3.50
CA GLU A 44 -21.01 -11.15 4.00
C GLU A 44 -20.11 -11.41 5.23
N ASN A 45 -20.57 -12.22 6.19
CA ASN A 45 -19.78 -12.52 7.37
C ASN A 45 -18.51 -13.27 7.03
N ILE A 46 -18.57 -14.21 6.09
CA ILE A 46 -17.39 -14.93 5.59
C ILE A 46 -16.44 -13.98 4.87
N ALA A 47 -16.97 -13.06 4.06
CA ALA A 47 -16.16 -12.06 3.38
C ALA A 47 -15.43 -11.15 4.36
N VAL A 48 -16.10 -10.70 5.43
CA VAL A 48 -15.50 -9.86 6.48
C VAL A 48 -14.37 -10.62 7.20
N GLU A 49 -14.58 -11.86 7.58
CA GLU A 49 -13.55 -12.65 8.26
C GLU A 49 -12.34 -12.91 7.34
N GLN A 50 -12.57 -13.22 6.07
CA GLN A 50 -11.49 -13.38 5.09
C GLN A 50 -10.73 -12.07 4.87
N LEU A 51 -11.43 -10.92 4.81
CA LEU A 51 -10.80 -9.61 4.66
C LEU A 51 -9.92 -9.28 5.87
N LYS A 52 -10.39 -9.52 7.09
CA LYS A 52 -9.61 -9.34 8.31
C LYS A 52 -8.32 -10.16 8.24
N GLU A 53 -8.43 -11.44 7.98
CA GLU A 53 -7.28 -12.35 7.91
C GLU A 53 -6.27 -11.90 6.86
N LEU A 54 -6.72 -11.58 5.64
CA LEU A 54 -5.86 -11.11 4.55
C LEU A 54 -5.18 -9.78 4.90
N THR A 55 -5.89 -8.89 5.59
CA THR A 55 -5.33 -7.59 6.00
C THR A 55 -4.26 -7.80 7.07
N HIS A 56 -4.49 -8.65 8.06
CA HIS A 56 -3.49 -9.02 9.06
C HIS A 56 -2.23 -9.59 8.43
N GLN A 57 -2.37 -10.60 7.57
CA GLN A 57 -1.24 -11.22 6.87
C GLN A 57 -0.48 -10.23 5.99
N SER A 58 -1.18 -9.29 5.38
CA SER A 58 -0.56 -8.26 4.54
C SER A 58 0.27 -7.30 5.37
N VAL A 59 -0.25 -6.82 6.50
CA VAL A 59 0.46 -5.92 7.42
C VAL A 59 1.69 -6.62 8.00
N GLU A 60 1.53 -7.83 8.51
CA GLU A 60 2.63 -8.61 9.07
C GLU A 60 3.81 -8.76 8.10
N LYS A 61 3.52 -9.12 6.85
CA LYS A 61 4.54 -9.28 5.81
C LYS A 61 5.24 -7.96 5.46
N GLN A 62 4.55 -6.83 5.53
CA GLN A 62 5.11 -5.52 5.21
C GLN A 62 5.94 -4.91 6.35
N LEU A 63 5.83 -5.45 7.56
CA LEU A 63 6.65 -5.02 8.70
C LEU A 63 8.04 -5.68 8.72
N VAL A 64 8.29 -6.66 7.85
CA VAL A 64 9.62 -7.29 7.72
C VAL A 64 10.58 -6.32 7.05
N ALA A 65 11.55 -5.80 7.81
CA ALA A 65 12.53 -4.83 7.33
C ALA A 65 13.84 -4.92 8.14
N ASP A 66 14.93 -4.49 7.53
CA ASP A 66 16.26 -4.43 8.18
C ASP A 66 16.45 -3.14 9.01
N VAL A 67 15.49 -2.24 8.98
CA VAL A 67 15.48 -0.94 9.69
C VAL A 67 14.13 -0.73 10.37
N PRO A 68 14.04 0.17 11.36
CA PRO A 68 12.76 0.52 11.97
C PRO A 68 11.72 0.97 10.92
N VAL A 69 10.53 0.42 11.03
CA VAL A 69 9.40 0.74 10.13
C VAL A 69 8.52 1.79 10.80
N GLY A 70 8.07 2.78 10.02
CA GLY A 70 7.05 3.74 10.42
C GLY A 70 5.81 3.63 9.53
N VAL A 71 4.66 4.06 10.05
CA VAL A 71 3.38 4.05 9.34
C VAL A 71 2.86 5.47 9.20
N PHE A 72 2.46 5.85 7.98
CA PHE A 72 1.79 7.13 7.76
C PHE A 72 0.38 7.12 8.36
N LEU A 73 0.07 8.18 9.10
CA LEU A 73 -1.22 8.35 9.77
C LEU A 73 -1.84 9.70 9.40
N SER A 74 -2.96 9.66 8.68
CA SER A 74 -3.72 10.83 8.27
C SER A 74 -4.92 11.15 9.18
N GLY A 75 -5.27 10.25 10.10
CA GLY A 75 -6.51 10.35 10.89
C GLY A 75 -7.73 9.73 10.21
N GLY A 76 -7.61 9.26 8.97
CA GLY A 76 -8.65 8.51 8.26
C GLY A 76 -8.74 7.04 8.71
N LEU A 77 -9.86 6.40 8.35
CA LEU A 77 -10.14 5.01 8.72
C LEU A 77 -9.06 4.04 8.23
N ASP A 78 -8.62 4.16 7.00
CA ASP A 78 -7.66 3.23 6.39
C ASP A 78 -6.29 3.31 7.08
N SER A 79 -5.75 4.53 7.23
CA SER A 79 -4.49 4.74 7.91
C SER A 79 -4.55 4.36 9.40
N GLY A 80 -5.67 4.65 10.07
CA GLY A 80 -5.92 4.24 11.44
C GLY A 80 -5.94 2.72 11.60
N THR A 81 -6.60 2.02 10.68
CA THR A 81 -6.61 0.54 10.64
C THR A 81 -5.19 -0.02 10.46
N MET A 82 -4.41 0.57 9.56
CA MET A 82 -3.02 0.13 9.35
C MET A 82 -2.17 0.32 10.62
N VAL A 83 -2.29 1.45 11.32
CA VAL A 83 -1.60 1.70 12.58
C VAL A 83 -2.04 0.71 13.66
N ALA A 84 -3.35 0.52 13.84
CA ALA A 84 -3.91 -0.39 14.83
C ALA A 84 -3.45 -1.85 14.62
N LEU A 85 -3.37 -2.30 13.38
CA LEU A 85 -2.85 -3.64 13.05
C LEU A 85 -1.34 -3.71 13.23
N SER A 86 -0.60 -2.72 12.76
CA SER A 86 0.85 -2.68 12.88
C SER A 86 1.30 -2.68 14.33
N SER A 87 0.60 -2.01 15.24
CA SER A 87 0.91 -1.98 16.67
C SER A 87 0.78 -3.34 17.36
N GLN A 88 -0.02 -4.25 16.81
CA GLN A 88 -0.13 -5.63 17.35
C GLN A 88 1.13 -6.46 17.07
N TYR A 89 1.82 -6.19 15.96
CA TYR A 89 3.05 -6.87 15.56
C TYR A 89 4.31 -6.12 16.03
N SER A 90 4.23 -4.79 16.15
CA SER A 90 5.31 -3.92 16.58
C SER A 90 4.78 -2.89 17.58
N PRO A 91 4.82 -3.19 18.90
CA PRO A 91 4.25 -2.31 19.94
C PRO A 91 4.82 -0.89 20.00
N ASN A 92 6.01 -0.68 19.46
CA ASN A 92 6.68 0.62 19.42
C ASN A 92 6.70 1.20 17.99
N ILE A 93 5.68 0.91 17.18
CA ILE A 93 5.61 1.43 15.81
C ILE A 93 5.58 2.97 15.82
N THR A 94 6.41 3.58 14.98
CA THR A 94 6.43 5.03 14.83
C THR A 94 5.37 5.45 13.82
N THR A 95 4.54 6.43 14.18
CA THR A 95 3.58 7.04 13.24
C THR A 95 4.10 8.37 12.72
N LEU A 96 3.82 8.65 11.45
CA LEU A 96 4.22 9.87 10.74
C LEU A 96 2.97 10.54 10.16
N GLY A 97 2.73 11.79 10.52
CA GLY A 97 1.61 12.58 10.01
C GLY A 97 2.07 13.91 9.44
N PHE A 98 1.26 14.47 8.53
CA PHE A 98 1.48 15.80 7.97
C PHE A 98 0.41 16.74 8.49
N ALA A 99 0.84 17.91 8.99
CA ALA A 99 -0.05 19.00 9.37
C ALA A 99 -0.07 20.06 8.25
N TYR A 100 -1.27 20.54 7.95
CA TYR A 100 -1.47 21.73 7.11
C TYR A 100 -2.17 22.79 7.93
N GLU A 101 -1.89 24.04 7.64
CA GLU A 101 -2.67 25.15 8.18
C GLU A 101 -4.02 25.25 7.44
N GLY A 102 -5.13 25.34 8.18
CA GLY A 102 -6.47 25.48 7.62
C GLY A 102 -7.43 24.34 7.96
N ASP A 103 -8.59 24.35 7.32
CA ASP A 103 -9.73 23.46 7.63
C ASP A 103 -9.50 21.98 7.28
N TRP A 104 -8.46 21.68 6.50
CA TRP A 104 -8.09 20.33 6.06
C TRP A 104 -7.04 19.66 6.95
N ASN A 105 -6.86 20.17 8.18
CA ASN A 105 -5.88 19.63 9.11
C ASN A 105 -6.42 18.39 9.82
N GLU A 106 -5.98 17.21 9.44
CA GLU A 106 -6.36 15.93 10.04
C GLU A 106 -5.50 15.53 11.27
N MET A 107 -4.54 16.37 11.67
CA MET A 107 -3.64 16.07 12.80
C MET A 107 -4.36 15.87 14.15
N PRO A 108 -5.46 16.58 14.48
CA PRO A 108 -6.19 16.31 15.73
C PRO A 108 -6.72 14.86 15.79
N GLN A 109 -7.27 14.35 14.68
CA GLN A 109 -7.76 12.99 14.57
C GLN A 109 -6.62 11.97 14.59
N ALA A 110 -5.54 12.25 13.84
CA ALA A 110 -4.36 11.40 13.84
C ALA A 110 -3.76 11.22 15.24
N ARG A 111 -3.68 12.28 16.05
CA ARG A 111 -3.18 12.25 17.44
C ARG A 111 -4.07 11.43 18.39
N GLN A 112 -5.35 11.28 18.09
CA GLN A 112 -6.25 10.44 18.91
C GLN A 112 -6.04 8.95 18.64
N ILE A 113 -5.54 8.62 17.44
CA ILE A 113 -5.29 7.23 17.02
C ILE A 113 -3.89 6.78 17.46
N ALA A 114 -2.91 7.70 17.42
CA ALA A 114 -1.52 7.43 17.81
C ALA A 114 -1.34 7.26 19.31
#